data_2a0ae99640e97f2e8702fd28ad077646
#
_entry.id   2a0ae99640e97f2e8702fd28ad077646
#
_cell.length_a   1.000
_cell.length_b   1.000
_cell.length_c   1.000
_cell.angle_alpha   90.00
_cell.angle_beta   90.00
_cell.angle_gamma   90.00
#
_symmetry.space_group_name_H-M   'P 1'
#
loop_
_entity.id
_entity.type
_entity.pdbx_description
1 polymer ?
#
loop_
_entity_poly.entity_id
_entity_poly.type
_entity_poly.pdbx_seq_one_letter_code
_entity_poly.pdbx_strand_id
1 'polypeptide(L)'
;MCGYNGSIHSVSKVRVLQIVCKTSIYYSIITIKFQCGTIEQDMKLLFAQGNPGRQYARTRHNTGFIALDALAEAQGATWSTQTKFRADIAEISVQGEKVLLIKPLSFYNETGQIARGLVDFYKLEPSEDLLVIHDELALPFGTIRVRQKGSDAGNNGIKSINAHLGENYARIRVGIWNERHDIMDDADFVLSAFSEEESKLLSTLVETKITPLISAFVKGELEPVSHKLDV
;
A
#
# COMPACT_ATOMS: atom_id res chain seq x y z
N MET A 1 1.06 29.04 44.79
CA MET A 1 0.15 28.24 43.98
C MET A 1 0.52 28.45 42.52
N CYS A 2 1.12 27.45 41.87
CA CYS A 2 1.43 27.53 40.44
C CYS A 2 0.18 27.10 39.66
N GLY A 3 -0.42 28.04 38.92
CA GLY A 3 -1.53 27.75 38.02
C GLY A 3 -1.00 27.17 36.71
N TYR A 4 -1.47 25.99 36.36
CA TYR A 4 -1.18 25.36 35.07
C TYR A 4 -2.14 25.90 34.01
N ASN A 5 -1.61 26.54 32.98
CA ASN A 5 -2.31 26.76 31.72
C ASN A 5 -1.39 26.25 30.60
N GLY A 6 -1.61 25.00 30.17
CA GLY A 6 -0.88 24.39 29.07
C GLY A 6 -1.79 24.22 27.86
N SER A 7 -1.46 24.81 26.72
CA SER A 7 -2.07 24.47 25.44
C SER A 7 -1.21 23.43 24.73
N ILE A 8 -1.86 22.34 24.27
CA ILE A 8 -1.22 21.28 23.50
C ILE A 8 -1.51 21.54 22.03
N HIS A 9 -0.49 21.80 21.24
CA HIS A 9 -0.57 21.84 19.78
C HIS A 9 0.14 20.62 19.22
N SER A 10 -0.59 19.83 18.43
CA SER A 10 -0.04 18.67 17.71
C SER A 10 0.39 19.15 16.32
N VAL A 11 1.66 19.07 16.02
CA VAL A 11 2.21 19.14 14.66
C VAL A 11 2.99 17.84 14.50
N SER A 12 2.52 16.97 13.59
CA SER A 12 3.07 15.67 13.21
C SER A 12 4.23 15.15 14.08
N LYS A 13 3.94 14.15 14.96
CA LYS A 13 4.91 13.35 15.75
C LYS A 13 5.71 14.05 16.87
N VAL A 14 5.50 15.33 17.16
CA VAL A 14 6.16 16.03 18.29
C VAL A 14 5.11 16.70 19.17
N ARG A 15 4.97 16.27 20.43
CA ARG A 15 4.20 17.02 21.43
C ARG A 15 5.11 18.05 22.09
N VAL A 16 4.77 19.32 21.93
CA VAL A 16 5.47 20.42 22.57
C VAL A 16 4.66 20.86 23.79
N LEU A 17 5.22 20.68 24.98
CA LEU A 17 4.67 21.24 26.21
C LEU A 17 5.36 22.56 26.48
N GLN A 18 4.61 23.65 26.40
CA GLN A 18 5.09 24.95 26.85
C GLN A 18 4.70 25.17 28.32
N ILE A 19 5.69 25.23 29.18
CA ILE A 19 5.50 25.56 30.59
C ILE A 19 5.93 27.05 30.77
N VAL A 20 4.96 27.91 31.09
CA VAL A 20 5.20 29.28 31.43
C VAL A 20 5.37 29.36 32.97
N CYS A 21 6.57 29.60 33.42
CA CYS A 21 6.82 29.80 34.84
C CYS A 21 6.89 31.31 35.14
N LYS A 22 6.00 31.78 35.99
CA LYS A 22 5.95 33.19 36.47
C LYS A 22 6.79 33.29 37.75
N THR A 23 8.00 33.74 37.62
CA THR A 23 8.75 34.27 38.79
C THR A 23 8.80 35.81 38.69
N SER A 24 8.80 36.50 39.79
CA SER A 24 8.40 37.90 39.97
C SER A 24 9.10 38.96 39.09
N ILE A 25 10.08 38.64 38.27
CA ILE A 25 10.85 39.63 37.51
C ILE A 25 11.26 39.17 36.08
N TYR A 26 11.19 37.85 35.76
CA TYR A 26 11.56 37.32 34.42
C TYR A 26 10.58 36.27 33.93
N TYR A 27 10.16 36.35 32.65
CA TYR A 27 9.44 35.31 31.96
C TYR A 27 10.46 34.40 31.28
N SER A 28 10.58 33.18 31.75
CA SER A 28 11.35 32.14 31.03
C SER A 28 10.37 31.15 30.40
N ILE A 29 10.40 31.06 29.08
CA ILE A 29 9.68 30.02 28.35
C ILE A 29 10.64 28.84 28.19
N ILE A 30 10.42 27.78 28.97
CA ILE A 30 11.15 26.53 28.78
C ILE A 30 10.33 25.67 27.82
N THR A 31 10.84 25.51 26.60
CA THR A 31 10.27 24.58 25.61
C THR A 31 10.93 23.21 25.81
N ILE A 32 10.21 22.30 26.45
CA ILE A 32 10.67 20.92 26.58
C ILE A 32 10.05 20.12 25.44
N LYS A 33 10.88 19.68 24.50
CA LYS A 33 10.47 18.71 23.48
C LYS A 33 10.51 17.33 24.10
N PHE A 34 9.36 16.77 24.40
CA PHE A 34 9.26 15.36 24.71
C PHE A 34 9.08 14.60 23.40
N GLN A 35 10.11 13.86 23.01
CA GLN A 35 9.94 12.77 22.09
C GLN A 35 9.28 11.65 22.91
N CYS A 36 7.95 11.56 22.85
CA CYS A 36 7.23 10.44 23.44
C CYS A 36 7.62 9.21 22.64
N GLY A 37 8.56 8.45 23.21
CA GLY A 37 9.00 7.18 22.66
C GLY A 37 7.97 6.08 22.95
N THR A 38 6.77 6.17 22.39
CA THR A 38 6.17 4.99 21.83
C THR A 38 6.96 4.76 20.55
N ILE A 39 7.72 3.70 20.51
CA ILE A 39 8.16 3.09 19.25
C ILE A 39 6.86 2.63 18.58
N GLU A 40 6.08 3.55 17.99
CA GLU A 40 5.22 3.23 16.89
C GLU A 40 6.23 2.86 15.80
N GLN A 41 6.43 1.58 15.63
CA GLN A 41 7.24 1.04 14.57
C GLN A 41 6.55 1.51 13.29
N ASP A 42 7.11 2.53 12.64
CA ASP A 42 6.61 3.03 11.36
C ASP A 42 6.54 1.82 10.41
N MET A 43 5.33 1.32 10.21
CA MET A 43 5.10 0.09 9.46
C MET A 43 4.21 0.41 8.28
N LYS A 44 4.57 -0.10 7.10
CA LYS A 44 3.79 0.05 5.88
C LYS A 44 3.14 -1.27 5.48
N LEU A 45 1.99 -1.17 4.87
CA LEU A 45 1.20 -2.29 4.38
C LEU A 45 1.13 -2.24 2.85
N LEU A 46 1.73 -3.22 2.18
CA LEU A 46 1.59 -3.41 0.74
C LEU A 46 0.53 -4.49 0.51
N PHE A 47 -0.61 -4.09 0.00
CA PHE A 47 -1.76 -4.96 -0.19
C PHE A 47 -1.95 -5.29 -1.66
N ALA A 48 -1.77 -6.55 -2.04
CA ALA A 48 -1.98 -6.99 -3.40
C ALA A 48 -3.44 -7.37 -3.65
N GLN A 49 -3.98 -6.98 -4.79
CA GLN A 49 -5.22 -7.55 -5.30
C GLN A 49 -4.93 -8.80 -6.13
N GLY A 50 -5.74 -9.83 -5.93
CA GLY A 50 -5.66 -11.11 -6.62
C GLY A 50 -6.66 -12.12 -6.06
N ASN A 51 -6.82 -13.24 -6.76
CA ASN A 51 -7.61 -14.38 -6.34
C ASN A 51 -6.70 -15.49 -5.80
N PRO A 52 -7.04 -16.14 -4.67
CA PRO A 52 -6.28 -17.28 -4.16
C PRO A 52 -6.49 -18.52 -5.04
N GLY A 53 -5.47 -19.36 -5.11
CA GLY A 53 -5.51 -20.63 -5.82
C GLY A 53 -4.61 -20.70 -7.04
N ARG A 54 -4.06 -21.91 -7.30
CA ARG A 54 -3.07 -22.15 -8.36
C ARG A 54 -3.58 -21.81 -9.76
N GLN A 55 -4.88 -21.96 -9.99
CA GLN A 55 -5.52 -21.67 -11.28
C GLN A 55 -5.46 -20.17 -11.63
N TYR A 56 -5.34 -19.28 -10.63
CA TYR A 56 -5.27 -17.83 -10.83
C TYR A 56 -3.84 -17.28 -10.81
N ALA A 57 -2.85 -18.09 -10.42
CA ALA A 57 -1.49 -17.63 -10.14
C ALA A 57 -0.82 -16.86 -11.29
N ARG A 58 -1.19 -17.14 -12.54
CA ARG A 58 -0.62 -16.52 -13.74
C ARG A 58 -1.61 -15.59 -14.46
N THR A 59 -2.78 -15.32 -13.88
CA THR A 59 -3.80 -14.49 -14.52
C THR A 59 -3.48 -13.01 -14.40
N ARG A 60 -4.02 -12.20 -15.31
CA ARG A 60 -3.89 -10.74 -15.31
C ARG A 60 -4.45 -10.12 -14.05
N HIS A 61 -5.54 -10.70 -13.52
CA HIS A 61 -6.16 -10.24 -12.27
C HIS A 61 -5.29 -10.48 -11.03
N ASN A 62 -4.27 -11.33 -11.14
CA ASN A 62 -3.30 -11.56 -10.08
C ASN A 62 -2.01 -10.75 -10.21
N THR A 63 -2.00 -9.72 -11.02
CA THR A 63 -0.84 -8.82 -11.20
C THR A 63 -0.30 -8.30 -9.85
N GLY A 64 -1.18 -7.95 -8.91
CA GLY A 64 -0.78 -7.55 -7.57
C GLY A 64 -0.04 -8.66 -6.81
N PHE A 65 -0.54 -9.90 -6.86
CA PHE A 65 0.11 -11.06 -6.24
C PHE A 65 1.47 -11.33 -6.88
N ILE A 66 1.54 -11.33 -8.22
CA ILE A 66 2.78 -11.54 -8.96
C ILE A 66 3.84 -10.48 -8.56
N ALA A 67 3.44 -9.22 -8.43
CA ALA A 67 4.33 -8.15 -8.04
C ALA A 67 4.88 -8.35 -6.62
N LEU A 68 4.03 -8.72 -5.65
CA LEU A 68 4.50 -8.96 -4.28
C LEU A 68 5.28 -10.27 -4.14
N ASP A 69 4.97 -11.31 -4.94
CA ASP A 69 5.77 -12.54 -4.96
C ASP A 69 7.20 -12.26 -5.43
N ALA A 70 7.36 -11.51 -6.52
CA ALA A 70 8.67 -11.11 -7.03
C ALA A 70 9.45 -10.25 -6.02
N LEU A 71 8.76 -9.33 -5.33
CA LEU A 71 9.38 -8.51 -4.28
C LEU A 71 9.82 -9.35 -3.08
N ALA A 72 8.98 -10.29 -2.62
CA ALA A 72 9.30 -11.20 -1.52
C ALA A 72 10.50 -12.08 -1.86
N GLU A 73 10.54 -12.64 -3.06
CA GLU A 73 11.66 -13.45 -3.56
C GLU A 73 12.97 -12.63 -3.59
N ALA A 74 12.93 -11.43 -4.16
CA ALA A 74 14.10 -10.54 -4.24
C ALA A 74 14.65 -10.15 -2.87
N GLN A 75 13.80 -10.11 -1.83
CA GLN A 75 14.17 -9.81 -0.45
C GLN A 75 14.44 -11.06 0.41
N GLY A 76 14.33 -12.26 -0.16
CA GLY A 76 14.47 -13.52 0.58
C GLY A 76 13.40 -13.75 1.65
N ALA A 77 12.25 -13.09 1.53
CA ALA A 77 11.16 -13.19 2.48
C ALA A 77 10.31 -14.43 2.27
N THR A 78 9.78 -14.98 3.36
CA THR A 78 8.94 -16.19 3.33
C THR A 78 7.50 -15.83 3.64
N TRP A 79 6.58 -16.33 2.83
CA TRP A 79 5.14 -16.21 3.07
C TRP A 79 4.68 -17.11 4.23
N SER A 80 3.83 -16.56 5.09
CA SER A 80 3.19 -17.27 6.20
C SER A 80 1.68 -17.03 6.17
N THR A 81 0.91 -18.09 6.17
CA THR A 81 -0.55 -18.02 6.22
C THR A 81 -1.02 -17.59 7.62
N GLN A 82 -1.65 -16.43 7.70
CA GLN A 82 -2.22 -15.88 8.92
C GLN A 82 -3.74 -16.05 8.94
N THR A 83 -4.21 -17.15 9.47
CA THR A 83 -5.65 -17.52 9.51
C THR A 83 -6.51 -16.42 10.12
N LYS A 84 -6.01 -15.76 11.16
CA LYS A 84 -6.67 -14.64 11.84
C LYS A 84 -7.05 -13.52 10.86
N PHE A 85 -6.18 -13.24 9.88
CA PHE A 85 -6.39 -12.19 8.90
C PHE A 85 -6.94 -12.70 7.57
N ARG A 86 -7.04 -14.03 7.41
CA ARG A 86 -7.38 -14.64 6.12
C ARG A 86 -6.45 -14.13 5.00
N ALA A 87 -5.16 -14.11 5.27
CA ALA A 87 -4.15 -13.60 4.34
C ALA A 87 -2.84 -14.36 4.47
N ASP A 88 -2.11 -14.50 3.36
CA ASP A 88 -0.69 -14.79 3.39
C ASP A 88 0.07 -13.48 3.61
N ILE A 89 1.00 -13.50 4.56
CA ILE A 89 1.79 -12.33 4.97
C ILE A 89 3.26 -12.69 4.88
N ALA A 90 4.04 -11.81 4.24
CA ALA A 90 5.50 -11.81 4.32
C ALA A 90 5.97 -10.47 4.89
N GLU A 91 7.09 -10.49 5.62
CA GLU A 91 7.70 -9.30 6.19
C GLU A 91 9.02 -9.02 5.50
N ILE A 92 9.23 -7.78 5.09
CA ILE A 92 10.48 -7.28 4.54
C ILE A 92 10.91 -6.00 5.26
N SER A 93 12.17 -5.61 5.06
CA SER A 93 12.64 -4.30 5.48
C SER A 93 12.99 -3.48 4.25
N VAL A 94 12.39 -2.31 4.12
CA VAL A 94 12.68 -1.36 3.06
C VAL A 94 13.27 -0.10 3.70
N GLN A 95 14.55 0.16 3.48
CA GLN A 95 15.27 1.32 4.05
C GLN A 95 15.22 1.42 5.59
N GLY A 96 15.16 0.27 6.24
CA GLY A 96 15.10 0.17 7.70
C GLY A 96 13.69 0.20 8.27
N GLU A 97 12.65 0.49 7.47
CA GLU A 97 11.27 0.42 7.89
C GLU A 97 10.67 -0.96 7.67
N LYS A 98 9.81 -1.37 8.57
CA LYS A 98 9.07 -2.62 8.50
C LYS A 98 7.94 -2.52 7.46
N VAL A 99 7.90 -3.44 6.53
CA VAL A 99 6.87 -3.51 5.48
C VAL A 99 6.24 -4.89 5.47
N LEU A 100 4.92 -4.95 5.59
CA LEU A 100 4.15 -6.18 5.45
C LEU A 100 3.60 -6.29 4.03
N LEU A 101 3.91 -7.40 3.38
CA LEU A 101 3.36 -7.80 2.10
C LEU A 101 2.14 -8.67 2.35
N ILE A 102 1.00 -8.33 1.76
CA ILE A 102 -0.28 -8.99 2.03
C ILE A 102 -0.88 -9.55 0.74
N LYS A 103 -1.15 -10.86 0.73
CA LYS A 103 -2.01 -11.51 -0.27
C LYS A 103 -3.28 -12.02 0.42
N PRO A 104 -4.46 -11.40 0.19
CA PRO A 104 -5.71 -11.85 0.80
C PRO A 104 -6.10 -13.25 0.31
N LEU A 105 -6.66 -14.05 1.20
CA LEU A 105 -7.19 -15.40 0.93
C LEU A 105 -8.72 -15.38 0.76
N SER A 106 -9.28 -14.29 0.23
CA SER A 106 -10.65 -14.18 -0.24
C SER A 106 -10.66 -13.92 -1.76
N PHE A 107 -11.80 -14.03 -2.38
CA PHE A 107 -11.95 -13.63 -3.77
C PHE A 107 -11.74 -12.11 -3.93
N TYR A 108 -11.32 -11.71 -5.11
CA TYR A 108 -10.92 -10.35 -5.47
C TYR A 108 -11.91 -9.26 -5.01
N ASN A 109 -13.21 -9.51 -5.13
CA ASN A 109 -14.29 -8.58 -4.79
C ASN A 109 -14.64 -8.53 -3.29
N GLU A 110 -13.95 -9.31 -2.43
CA GLU A 110 -14.22 -9.39 -0.98
C GLU A 110 -13.03 -8.94 -0.13
N THR A 111 -11.98 -8.45 -0.75
CA THR A 111 -10.69 -8.15 -0.10
C THR A 111 -10.74 -6.97 0.88
N GLY A 112 -11.75 -6.09 0.77
CA GLY A 112 -11.89 -4.92 1.61
C GLY A 112 -12.03 -5.22 3.10
N GLN A 113 -12.70 -6.32 3.48
CA GLN A 113 -12.80 -6.75 4.87
C GLN A 113 -11.44 -7.12 5.45
N ILE A 114 -10.59 -7.77 4.66
CA ILE A 114 -9.24 -8.16 5.08
C ILE A 114 -8.37 -6.92 5.24
N ALA A 115 -8.43 -5.99 4.28
CA ALA A 115 -7.71 -4.72 4.36
C ALA A 115 -8.14 -3.94 5.61
N ARG A 116 -9.44 -3.82 5.89
CA ARG A 116 -9.97 -3.16 7.10
C ARG A 116 -9.46 -3.83 8.38
N GLY A 117 -9.55 -5.17 8.46
CA GLY A 117 -9.09 -5.92 9.64
C GLY A 117 -7.60 -5.73 9.94
N LEU A 118 -6.75 -5.65 8.91
CA LEU A 118 -5.32 -5.39 9.06
C LEU A 118 -5.04 -3.95 9.49
N VAL A 119 -5.67 -2.97 8.85
CA VAL A 119 -5.55 -1.54 9.18
C VAL A 119 -5.93 -1.29 10.65
N ASP A 120 -7.07 -1.84 11.10
CA ASP A 120 -7.52 -1.70 12.48
C ASP A 120 -6.61 -2.38 13.49
N PHE A 121 -6.16 -3.60 13.17
CA PHE A 121 -5.31 -4.36 14.08
C PHE A 121 -3.95 -3.71 14.30
N TYR A 122 -3.32 -3.22 13.22
CA TYR A 122 -2.03 -2.56 13.29
C TYR A 122 -2.15 -1.06 13.56
N LYS A 123 -3.37 -0.51 13.66
CA LYS A 123 -3.66 0.91 13.92
C LYS A 123 -3.02 1.84 12.87
N LEU A 124 -3.12 1.44 11.62
CA LEU A 124 -2.54 2.17 10.48
C LEU A 124 -3.46 3.29 10.01
N GLU A 125 -2.88 4.34 9.44
CA GLU A 125 -3.60 5.37 8.71
C GLU A 125 -3.56 5.05 7.21
N PRO A 126 -4.70 4.70 6.57
CA PRO A 126 -4.71 4.26 5.18
C PRO A 126 -4.06 5.24 4.20
N SER A 127 -4.20 6.55 4.44
CA SER A 127 -3.63 7.60 3.58
C SER A 127 -2.11 7.64 3.60
N GLU A 128 -1.48 7.14 4.67
CA GLU A 128 -0.04 7.19 4.89
C GLU A 128 0.59 5.79 4.80
N ASP A 129 -0.12 4.75 5.28
CA ASP A 129 0.46 3.45 5.57
C ASP A 129 0.00 2.32 4.65
N LEU A 130 -1.01 2.57 3.79
CA LEU A 130 -1.55 1.57 2.89
C LEU A 130 -1.22 1.88 1.42
N LEU A 131 -0.53 0.95 0.76
CA LEU A 131 -0.35 0.93 -0.69
C LEU A 131 -0.99 -0.32 -1.28
N VAL A 132 -1.95 -0.14 -2.19
CA VAL A 132 -2.62 -1.22 -2.91
C VAL A 132 -2.03 -1.37 -4.31
N ILE A 133 -1.70 -2.60 -4.71
CA ILE A 133 -1.23 -2.92 -6.05
C ILE A 133 -2.29 -3.77 -6.74
N HIS A 134 -2.75 -3.32 -7.91
CA HIS A 134 -3.81 -4.00 -8.65
C HIS A 134 -3.65 -3.86 -10.17
N ASP A 135 -4.31 -4.75 -10.90
CA ASP A 135 -4.46 -4.67 -12.34
C ASP A 135 -5.39 -3.52 -12.76
N GLU A 136 -5.14 -2.96 -13.92
CA GLU A 136 -5.94 -1.87 -14.49
C GLU A 136 -6.23 -2.14 -15.96
N LEU A 137 -7.48 -2.48 -16.25
CA LEU A 137 -7.93 -2.84 -17.60
C LEU A 137 -7.89 -1.65 -18.57
N ALA A 138 -8.15 -0.44 -18.09
CA ALA A 138 -8.16 0.76 -18.91
C ALA A 138 -6.74 1.27 -19.27
N LEU A 139 -5.68 0.60 -18.84
CA LEU A 139 -4.31 0.96 -19.14
C LEU A 139 -3.64 -0.10 -20.03
N PRO A 140 -2.92 0.31 -21.09
CA PRO A 140 -2.12 -0.59 -21.89
C PRO A 140 -1.12 -1.36 -21.03
N PHE A 141 -0.87 -2.63 -21.37
CA PHE A 141 0.15 -3.45 -20.74
C PHE A 141 1.53 -2.74 -20.78
N GLY A 142 2.29 -2.87 -19.71
CA GLY A 142 3.55 -2.15 -19.54
C GLY A 142 3.41 -0.71 -19.02
N THR A 143 2.19 -0.23 -18.77
CA THR A 143 1.93 1.08 -18.17
C THR A 143 1.67 0.94 -16.66
N ILE A 144 2.26 1.82 -15.87
CA ILE A 144 1.97 1.97 -14.43
C ILE A 144 1.41 3.36 -14.18
N ARG A 145 0.40 3.44 -13.33
CA ARG A 145 -0.15 4.71 -12.87
C ARG A 145 -0.30 4.72 -11.35
N VAL A 146 0.32 5.71 -10.70
CA VAL A 146 0.19 5.94 -9.26
C VAL A 146 -0.93 6.92 -8.98
N ARG A 147 -1.73 6.64 -7.94
CA ARG A 147 -2.75 7.53 -7.39
C ARG A 147 -2.73 7.44 -5.88
N GLN A 148 -2.88 8.58 -5.20
CA GLN A 148 -2.96 8.64 -3.74
C GLN A 148 -4.40 8.55 -3.22
N LYS A 149 -5.38 8.75 -4.10
CA LYS A 149 -6.83 8.67 -3.81
C LYS A 149 -7.64 8.50 -5.08
N GLY A 150 -8.93 8.19 -4.95
CA GLY A 150 -9.89 8.24 -6.07
C GLY A 150 -10.84 7.04 -6.12
N SER A 151 -11.79 7.08 -7.05
CA SER A 151 -12.81 6.05 -7.27
C SER A 151 -12.22 4.71 -7.71
N ASP A 152 -13.06 3.69 -7.72
CA ASP A 152 -12.70 2.32 -8.12
C ASP A 152 -12.52 2.14 -9.64
N ALA A 153 -13.02 3.07 -10.45
CA ALA A 153 -12.96 3.01 -11.92
C ALA A 153 -13.47 1.65 -12.50
N GLY A 154 -14.47 1.04 -11.85
CA GLY A 154 -15.04 -0.25 -12.25
C GLY A 154 -14.30 -1.49 -11.73
N ASN A 155 -13.16 -1.33 -11.05
CA ASN A 155 -12.45 -2.45 -10.46
C ASN A 155 -13.13 -2.92 -9.16
N ASN A 156 -13.70 -4.13 -9.17
CA ASN A 156 -14.50 -4.65 -8.06
C ASN A 156 -13.70 -4.86 -6.76
N GLY A 157 -12.41 -5.15 -6.85
CA GLY A 157 -11.53 -5.26 -5.67
C GLY A 157 -11.30 -3.90 -5.02
N ILE A 158 -11.04 -2.87 -5.82
CA ILE A 158 -10.91 -1.49 -5.32
C ILE A 158 -12.24 -1.00 -4.77
N LYS A 159 -13.37 -1.33 -5.41
CA LYS A 159 -14.71 -1.03 -4.89
C LYS A 159 -14.92 -1.65 -3.50
N SER A 160 -14.48 -2.89 -3.32
CA SER A 160 -14.53 -3.57 -2.01
C SER A 160 -13.67 -2.84 -0.96
N ILE A 161 -12.44 -2.45 -1.29
CA ILE A 161 -11.57 -1.71 -0.37
C ILE A 161 -12.17 -0.34 -0.04
N ASN A 162 -12.64 0.42 -1.06
CA ASN A 162 -13.25 1.73 -0.88
C ASN A 162 -14.49 1.68 0.05
N ALA A 163 -15.29 0.62 -0.05
CA ALA A 163 -16.45 0.43 0.82
C ALA A 163 -16.09 0.27 2.31
N HIS A 164 -14.87 -0.17 2.63
CA HIS A 164 -14.42 -0.43 4.00
C HIS A 164 -13.47 0.63 4.54
N LEU A 165 -12.64 1.24 3.68
CA LEU A 165 -11.57 2.17 4.09
C LEU A 165 -11.76 3.59 3.54
N GLY A 166 -12.76 3.82 2.68
CA GLY A 166 -12.84 5.05 1.90
C GLY A 166 -11.84 5.06 0.75
N GLU A 167 -11.70 6.21 0.09
CA GLU A 167 -10.92 6.34 -1.15
C GLU A 167 -9.50 6.91 -0.94
N ASN A 168 -9.13 7.20 0.32
CA ASN A 168 -7.91 7.93 0.64
C ASN A 168 -6.76 6.97 1.02
N TYR A 169 -6.19 6.29 0.05
CA TYR A 169 -4.99 5.44 0.17
C TYR A 169 -4.25 5.37 -1.16
N ALA A 170 -2.94 5.08 -1.09
CA ALA A 170 -2.10 5.00 -2.26
C ALA A 170 -2.36 3.73 -3.10
N ARG A 171 -2.26 3.86 -4.43
CA ARG A 171 -2.46 2.76 -5.39
C ARG A 171 -1.42 2.78 -6.49
N ILE A 172 -0.88 1.61 -6.81
CA ILE A 172 -0.14 1.33 -8.04
C ILE A 172 -1.09 0.54 -8.96
N ARG A 173 -1.50 1.17 -10.05
CA ARG A 173 -2.36 0.60 -11.08
C ARG A 173 -1.47 0.07 -12.19
N VAL A 174 -1.48 -1.23 -12.42
CA VAL A 174 -0.65 -1.89 -13.43
C VAL A 174 -1.51 -2.20 -14.64
N GLY A 175 -1.22 -1.59 -15.78
CA GLY A 175 -1.94 -1.80 -17.02
C GLY A 175 -1.83 -3.24 -17.50
N ILE A 176 -2.96 -3.82 -17.91
CA ILE A 176 -3.04 -5.18 -18.40
C ILE A 176 -3.63 -5.29 -19.80
N TRP A 177 -4.18 -4.19 -20.35
CA TRP A 177 -4.84 -4.19 -21.65
C TRP A 177 -3.86 -4.52 -22.78
N ASN A 178 -4.28 -5.38 -23.69
CA ASN A 178 -3.68 -5.59 -25.01
C ASN A 178 -4.79 -5.93 -26.03
N GLU A 179 -4.43 -6.08 -27.31
CA GLU A 179 -5.37 -6.31 -28.42
C GLU A 179 -6.25 -7.58 -28.27
N ARG A 180 -5.85 -8.54 -27.44
CA ARG A 180 -6.68 -9.73 -27.15
C ARG A 180 -7.96 -9.37 -26.39
N HIS A 181 -7.97 -8.25 -25.68
CA HIS A 181 -9.16 -7.75 -24.99
C HIS A 181 -10.29 -7.39 -25.98
N ASP A 182 -9.96 -6.95 -27.19
CA ASP A 182 -10.96 -6.51 -28.19
C ASP A 182 -11.87 -7.65 -28.67
N ILE A 183 -11.51 -8.91 -28.41
CA ILE A 183 -12.24 -10.11 -28.79
C ILE A 183 -12.68 -10.97 -27.59
N MET A 184 -12.59 -10.44 -26.37
CA MET A 184 -12.93 -11.14 -25.12
C MET A 184 -13.76 -10.23 -24.21
N ASP A 185 -14.63 -10.82 -23.39
CA ASP A 185 -15.28 -10.09 -22.30
C ASP A 185 -14.27 -9.72 -21.22
N ASP A 186 -14.49 -8.60 -20.52
CA ASP A 186 -13.63 -8.08 -19.44
C ASP A 186 -13.30 -9.18 -18.41
N ALA A 187 -14.32 -9.94 -17.97
CA ALA A 187 -14.14 -10.99 -16.97
C ALA A 187 -13.23 -12.14 -17.45
N ASP A 188 -13.39 -12.57 -18.69
CA ASP A 188 -12.57 -13.63 -19.29
C ASP A 188 -11.14 -13.11 -19.52
N PHE A 189 -11.00 -11.85 -19.96
CA PHE A 189 -9.71 -11.25 -20.20
C PHE A 189 -8.88 -11.12 -18.92
N VAL A 190 -9.44 -10.59 -17.84
CA VAL A 190 -8.70 -10.44 -16.57
C VAL A 190 -8.33 -11.79 -15.94
N LEU A 191 -9.13 -12.84 -16.20
CA LEU A 191 -8.84 -14.19 -15.74
C LEU A 191 -7.94 -14.98 -16.73
N SER A 192 -7.61 -14.41 -17.90
CA SER A 192 -6.66 -15.03 -18.82
C SER A 192 -5.21 -14.92 -18.27
N ALA A 193 -4.40 -15.94 -18.60
CA ALA A 193 -3.00 -15.95 -18.20
C ALA A 193 -2.17 -14.98 -19.07
N PHE A 194 -1.12 -14.41 -18.49
CA PHE A 194 -0.06 -13.74 -19.24
C PHE A 194 0.67 -14.75 -20.15
N SER A 195 1.10 -14.29 -21.34
CA SER A 195 2.06 -15.04 -22.15
C SER A 195 3.44 -15.09 -21.48
N GLU A 196 4.36 -15.89 -22.03
CA GLU A 196 5.73 -15.93 -21.50
C GLU A 196 6.47 -14.59 -21.69
N GLU A 197 6.25 -13.92 -22.83
CA GLU A 197 6.79 -12.59 -23.12
C GLU A 197 6.22 -11.55 -22.16
N GLU A 198 4.90 -11.53 -21.98
CA GLU A 198 4.25 -10.63 -21.02
C GLU A 198 4.71 -10.88 -19.59
N SER A 199 4.91 -12.14 -19.20
CA SER A 199 5.41 -12.48 -17.86
C SER A 199 6.83 -11.97 -17.62
N LYS A 200 7.71 -12.03 -18.62
CA LYS A 200 9.06 -11.46 -18.56
C LYS A 200 9.02 -9.94 -18.47
N LEU A 201 8.19 -9.29 -19.28
CA LEU A 201 8.00 -7.84 -19.24
C LEU A 201 7.42 -7.39 -17.90
N LEU A 202 6.46 -8.13 -17.34
CA LEU A 202 5.91 -7.84 -16.01
C LEU A 202 6.99 -7.94 -14.93
N SER A 203 7.85 -8.96 -14.97
CA SER A 203 8.98 -9.08 -14.03
C SER A 203 9.94 -7.87 -14.14
N THR A 204 10.28 -7.45 -15.35
CA THR A 204 11.08 -6.23 -15.58
C THR A 204 10.38 -4.98 -15.04
N LEU A 205 9.07 -4.88 -15.23
CA LEU A 205 8.26 -3.76 -14.73
C LEU A 205 8.24 -3.71 -13.20
N VAL A 206 8.13 -4.87 -12.54
CA VAL A 206 8.18 -4.98 -11.08
C VAL A 206 9.54 -4.48 -10.58
N GLU A 207 10.62 -4.98 -11.14
CA GLU A 207 11.97 -4.63 -10.72
C GLU A 207 12.30 -3.14 -10.97
N THR A 208 12.05 -2.66 -12.19
CA THR A 208 12.54 -1.34 -12.63
C THR A 208 11.61 -0.19 -12.30
N LYS A 209 10.31 -0.44 -12.06
CA LYS A 209 9.31 0.61 -11.82
C LYS A 209 8.56 0.44 -10.50
N ILE A 210 8.00 -0.75 -10.21
CA ILE A 210 7.17 -0.94 -9.01
C ILE A 210 8.04 -0.88 -7.75
N THR A 211 9.19 -1.56 -7.72
CA THR A 211 10.09 -1.55 -6.54
C THR A 211 10.58 -0.15 -6.16
N PRO A 212 11.03 0.72 -7.09
CA PRO A 212 11.33 2.11 -6.76
C PRO A 212 10.13 2.90 -6.23
N LEU A 213 8.92 2.69 -6.78
CA LEU A 213 7.70 3.34 -6.28
C LEU A 213 7.34 2.90 -4.86
N ILE A 214 7.55 1.62 -4.54
CA ILE A 214 7.38 1.11 -3.16
C ILE A 214 8.39 1.78 -2.23
N SER A 215 9.65 1.93 -2.64
CA SER A 215 10.66 2.64 -1.85
C SER A 215 10.29 4.11 -1.62
N ALA A 216 9.73 4.79 -2.63
CA ALA A 216 9.22 6.15 -2.50
C ALA A 216 8.02 6.22 -1.54
N PHE A 217 7.11 5.22 -1.60
CA PHE A 217 5.97 5.13 -0.68
C PHE A 217 6.42 5.01 0.78
N VAL A 218 7.38 4.12 1.04
CA VAL A 218 7.91 3.91 2.39
C VAL A 218 8.52 5.18 2.96
N LYS A 219 9.15 6.02 2.13
CA LYS A 219 9.69 7.33 2.52
C LYS A 219 8.63 8.44 2.68
N GLY A 220 7.39 8.20 2.27
CA GLY A 220 6.38 9.27 2.16
C GLY A 220 6.63 10.24 0.99
N GLU A 221 7.41 9.82 -0.01
CA GLU A 221 7.79 10.60 -1.21
C GLU A 221 7.03 10.15 -2.47
N LEU A 222 6.01 9.26 -2.32
CA LEU A 222 5.27 8.76 -3.46
C LEU A 222 4.40 9.86 -4.06
N GLU A 223 4.67 10.21 -5.32
CA GLU A 223 3.91 11.20 -6.06
C GLU A 223 3.02 10.55 -7.14
N PRO A 224 1.88 11.18 -7.49
CA PRO A 224 1.06 10.75 -8.60
C PRO A 224 1.85 10.81 -9.91
N VAL A 225 2.07 9.66 -10.54
CA VAL A 225 2.88 9.54 -11.74
C VAL A 225 2.29 8.52 -12.71
N SER A 226 2.67 8.62 -13.98
CA SER A 226 2.38 7.61 -15.00
C SER A 226 3.69 7.24 -15.70
N HIS A 227 4.04 5.97 -15.65
CA HIS A 227 5.20 5.40 -16.34
C HIS A 227 4.72 4.45 -17.44
N LYS A 228 5.45 4.42 -18.55
CA LYS A 228 5.31 3.41 -19.60
C LYS A 228 6.68 2.77 -19.80
N LEU A 229 6.71 1.45 -19.98
CA LEU A 229 7.90 0.81 -20.49
C LEU A 229 8.04 1.22 -21.97
N ASP A 230 9.21 1.69 -22.37
CA ASP A 230 9.58 1.80 -23.76
C ASP A 230 9.86 0.36 -24.25
N VAL A 231 8.92 -0.19 -25.03
CA VAL A 231 9.00 -1.54 -25.62
C VAL A 231 9.48 -1.37 -27.06
#